data_c9b56380780018df529d7646685f6d43
#
_entry.id   c9b56380780018df529d7646685f6d43
#
_cell.length_a   1.000
_cell.length_b   1.000
_cell.length_c   1.000
_cell.angle_alpha   90.00
_cell.angle_beta   90.00
_cell.angle_gamma   90.00
#
_symmetry.space_group_name_H-M   'P 1'
#
loop_
_entity.id
_entity.type
_entity.pdbx_description
1 polymer ?
#
loop_
_entity_poly.entity_id
_entity_poly.type
_entity_poly.pdbx_seq_one_letter_code
_entity_poly.pdbx_strand_id
1 'polypeptide(L)'
;PNRLAPHANRPAGTHIFLVPPTSPYRTTMYVRAGVRAMSRLPRLAPRIADVNRPATRSMSSSSPAPAYRTVSTPNAPAAIGPYSQAVVHNGTAYLSGCIPFDPKTMQVVDGGVEEQATQALANLFAVAEAAGADKSRILKVNVFLKDMNDFAKVNAIYEKAFAPYKPARSAVEVARLPRDVLIEIEAIAAAAD
;
A
#
# COMPACT_ATOMS: atom_id res chain seq x y z
N PRO A 1 -40.00 48.86 26.83
CA PRO A 1 -40.43 47.65 27.47
C PRO A 1 -40.68 46.57 26.43
N ASN A 2 -39.68 45.79 26.12
CA ASN A 2 -39.79 44.64 25.20
C ASN A 2 -39.53 43.37 26.03
N ARG A 3 -40.56 42.54 26.12
CA ARG A 3 -40.50 41.23 26.75
C ARG A 3 -39.88 40.24 25.76
N LEU A 4 -38.82 39.60 26.14
CA LEU A 4 -38.26 38.44 25.49
C LEU A 4 -39.02 37.17 25.90
N ALA A 5 -39.53 36.41 24.97
CA ALA A 5 -40.13 35.08 25.17
C ALA A 5 -39.06 34.00 25.24
N PRO A 6 -39.23 32.93 26.04
CA PRO A 6 -38.22 31.88 26.20
C PRO A 6 -38.27 30.87 25.05
N HIS A 7 -37.10 30.52 24.51
CA HIS A 7 -36.94 29.44 23.51
C HIS A 7 -37.16 28.07 24.16
N ALA A 8 -38.09 27.35 23.59
CA ALA A 8 -38.38 25.98 23.95
C ALA A 8 -37.25 25.02 23.44
N ASN A 9 -36.77 24.21 24.38
CA ASN A 9 -35.80 23.16 24.20
C ASN A 9 -36.47 22.01 23.46
N ARG A 10 -35.94 21.62 22.26
CA ARG A 10 -36.34 20.39 21.54
C ARG A 10 -35.31 19.31 21.81
N PRO A 11 -35.72 18.09 22.17
CA PRO A 11 -34.77 16.98 22.33
C PRO A 11 -34.30 16.47 20.97
N ALA A 12 -33.00 16.12 20.91
CA ALA A 12 -32.35 15.52 19.75
C ALA A 12 -32.92 14.13 19.48
N GLY A 13 -33.56 13.97 18.32
CA GLY A 13 -33.99 12.68 17.81
C GLY A 13 -32.81 11.86 17.28
N THR A 14 -32.56 10.73 17.91
CA THR A 14 -31.58 9.74 17.46
C THR A 14 -32.17 8.99 16.26
N HIS A 15 -31.71 9.29 15.05
CA HIS A 15 -32.00 8.50 13.85
C HIS A 15 -31.05 7.31 13.77
N ILE A 16 -31.56 6.13 14.12
CA ILE A 16 -30.88 4.87 13.87
C ILE A 16 -31.17 4.48 12.39
N PHE A 17 -30.16 4.55 11.53
CA PHE A 17 -30.25 3.99 10.19
C PHE A 17 -30.00 2.48 10.27
N LEU A 18 -31.04 1.69 10.14
CA LEU A 18 -30.96 0.26 9.89
C LEU A 18 -30.60 0.02 8.42
N VAL A 19 -29.40 -0.47 8.17
CA VAL A 19 -28.97 -0.96 6.86
C VAL A 19 -29.40 -2.43 6.74
N PRO A 20 -30.18 -2.83 5.72
CA PRO A 20 -30.53 -4.23 5.52
C PRO A 20 -29.35 -5.02 4.94
N PRO A 21 -29.15 -6.30 5.30
CA PRO A 21 -28.11 -7.14 4.72
C PRO A 21 -28.61 -7.74 3.39
N THR A 22 -28.04 -7.29 2.29
CA THR A 22 -28.17 -7.97 1.00
C THR A 22 -26.81 -8.39 0.49
N SER A 23 -26.44 -9.64 0.76
CA SER A 23 -25.34 -10.32 0.08
C SER A 23 -25.91 -11.50 -0.68
N PRO A 24 -25.80 -11.58 -2.01
CA PRO A 24 -26.15 -12.76 -2.79
C PRO A 24 -24.87 -13.51 -3.22
N TYR A 25 -24.18 -14.16 -2.31
CA TYR A 25 -23.23 -15.19 -2.70
C TYR A 25 -23.84 -16.57 -2.45
N ARG A 26 -24.43 -17.11 -3.52
CA ARG A 26 -24.95 -18.47 -3.60
C ARG A 26 -23.78 -19.42 -3.86
N THR A 27 -23.36 -20.14 -2.83
CA THR A 27 -22.41 -21.25 -2.96
C THR A 27 -23.14 -22.43 -3.63
N THR A 28 -22.80 -22.72 -4.87
CA THR A 28 -23.30 -23.91 -5.58
C THR A 28 -22.33 -25.07 -5.31
N MET A 29 -22.76 -25.97 -4.42
CA MET A 29 -22.12 -27.29 -4.27
C MET A 29 -22.52 -28.18 -5.45
N TYR A 30 -21.51 -28.60 -6.25
CA TYR A 30 -21.68 -29.69 -7.21
C TYR A 30 -21.30 -31.00 -6.54
N VAL A 31 -22.34 -31.77 -6.16
CA VAL A 31 -22.20 -33.19 -5.87
C VAL A 31 -22.35 -33.95 -7.19
N ARG A 32 -21.28 -34.59 -7.64
CA ARG A 32 -21.32 -35.50 -8.79
C ARG A 32 -21.23 -36.93 -8.30
N ALA A 33 -22.37 -37.59 -8.18
CA ALA A 33 -22.47 -39.03 -8.06
C ALA A 33 -22.30 -39.65 -9.46
N GLY A 34 -21.44 -40.60 -9.59
CA GLY A 34 -21.26 -41.40 -10.79
C GLY A 34 -20.87 -42.82 -10.42
N VAL A 35 -21.85 -43.72 -10.64
CA VAL A 35 -21.81 -45.14 -10.31
C VAL A 35 -21.40 -45.96 -11.53
N ARG A 36 -20.49 -46.93 -11.32
CA ARG A 36 -20.30 -48.22 -11.96
C ARG A 36 -19.91 -48.32 -13.45
N ALA A 37 -18.79 -49.01 -13.68
CA ALA A 37 -18.76 -50.18 -14.54
C ALA A 37 -17.63 -51.13 -14.11
N MET A 38 -17.97 -52.33 -13.70
CA MET A 38 -17.05 -53.49 -13.57
C MET A 38 -16.78 -54.09 -14.97
N SER A 39 -15.55 -54.30 -15.36
CA SER A 39 -15.22 -55.31 -16.36
C SER A 39 -13.77 -55.78 -16.16
N ARG A 40 -13.71 -57.02 -15.78
CA ARG A 40 -12.76 -58.12 -16.05
C ARG A 40 -11.28 -57.80 -16.25
N LEU A 41 -10.48 -58.33 -15.34
CA LEU A 41 -9.03 -58.55 -15.39
C LEU A 41 -8.61 -59.58 -16.44
N PRO A 42 -7.40 -59.47 -16.97
CA PRO A 42 -6.48 -60.59 -17.16
C PRO A 42 -5.30 -60.51 -16.19
N ARG A 43 -5.01 -61.64 -15.57
CA ARG A 43 -3.83 -61.86 -14.75
C ARG A 43 -2.58 -61.84 -15.62
N LEU A 44 -1.61 -61.02 -15.31
CA LEU A 44 -0.22 -61.18 -15.70
C LEU A 44 0.69 -61.21 -14.47
N ALA A 45 1.64 -62.12 -14.50
CA ALA A 45 2.54 -62.51 -13.43
C ALA A 45 3.43 -61.35 -12.89
N PRO A 46 3.93 -61.44 -11.65
CA PRO A 46 4.74 -60.38 -11.08
C PRO A 46 6.18 -60.40 -11.63
N ARG A 47 6.57 -59.29 -12.29
CA ARG A 47 7.98 -58.95 -12.44
C ARG A 47 8.42 -58.36 -11.09
N ILE A 48 9.31 -59.03 -10.41
CA ILE A 48 10.07 -58.52 -9.28
C ILE A 48 10.92 -57.38 -9.82
N ALA A 49 10.48 -56.15 -9.60
CA ALA A 49 11.28 -54.93 -9.86
C ALA A 49 11.87 -54.45 -8.53
N ASP A 50 13.12 -54.22 -8.58
CA ASP A 50 14.07 -53.79 -7.58
C ASP A 50 13.50 -52.74 -6.59
N VAL A 51 13.32 -53.12 -5.33
CA VAL A 51 12.63 -52.29 -4.29
C VAL A 51 13.66 -51.50 -3.49
N ASN A 52 14.81 -51.15 -4.04
CA ASN A 52 15.84 -50.47 -3.26
C ASN A 52 16.48 -49.29 -4.00
N ARG A 53 15.64 -48.37 -4.49
CA ARG A 53 16.12 -47.06 -4.90
C ARG A 53 15.43 -46.01 -4.09
N PRO A 54 16.08 -45.36 -3.09
CA PRO A 54 15.51 -44.24 -2.43
C PRO A 54 15.35 -43.12 -3.45
N ALA A 55 14.11 -42.82 -3.82
CA ALA A 55 13.75 -41.63 -4.57
C ALA A 55 13.98 -40.42 -3.66
N THR A 56 15.19 -39.85 -3.70
CA THR A 56 15.44 -38.53 -3.17
C THR A 56 14.69 -37.53 -4.03
N ARG A 57 13.42 -37.34 -3.70
CA ARG A 57 12.62 -36.25 -4.24
C ARG A 57 13.17 -34.96 -3.64
N SER A 58 14.11 -34.33 -4.32
CA SER A 58 14.53 -32.96 -4.03
C SER A 58 13.29 -32.09 -4.14
N MET A 59 12.66 -31.79 -3.01
CA MET A 59 11.65 -30.76 -2.94
C MET A 59 12.37 -29.41 -3.02
N SER A 60 12.65 -28.95 -4.24
CA SER A 60 12.95 -27.56 -4.47
C SER A 60 11.69 -26.77 -4.14
N SER A 61 11.61 -26.23 -2.94
CA SER A 61 10.58 -25.27 -2.53
C SER A 61 10.94 -23.91 -3.12
N SER A 62 10.86 -23.79 -4.45
CA SER A 62 10.84 -22.47 -5.07
C SER A 62 9.47 -21.86 -4.80
N SER A 63 9.40 -20.98 -3.82
CA SER A 63 8.23 -20.09 -3.73
C SER A 63 8.03 -19.41 -5.08
N PRO A 64 6.79 -19.32 -5.59
CA PRO A 64 6.54 -18.61 -6.85
C PRO A 64 7.10 -17.20 -6.73
N ALA A 65 7.75 -16.72 -7.79
CA ALA A 65 8.25 -15.35 -7.86
C ALA A 65 7.06 -14.38 -7.64
N PRO A 66 7.27 -13.29 -6.91
CA PRO A 66 6.22 -12.31 -6.68
C PRO A 66 5.71 -11.75 -8.02
N ALA A 67 4.41 -11.51 -8.10
CA ALA A 67 3.75 -10.95 -9.29
C ALA A 67 4.13 -9.48 -9.57
N TYR A 68 5.02 -8.89 -8.78
CA TYR A 68 5.46 -7.49 -8.87
C TYR A 68 6.99 -7.39 -8.75
N ARG A 69 7.54 -6.31 -9.27
CA ARG A 69 8.96 -5.96 -9.12
C ARG A 69 9.14 -5.06 -7.90
N THR A 70 10.07 -5.39 -7.02
CA THR A 70 10.47 -4.51 -5.92
C THR A 70 11.46 -3.44 -6.40
N VAL A 71 11.42 -2.28 -5.78
CA VAL A 71 12.30 -1.14 -6.05
C VAL A 71 13.14 -0.85 -4.82
N SER A 72 14.43 -0.57 -5.03
CA SER A 72 15.37 -0.13 -4.00
C SER A 72 16.36 0.85 -4.61
N THR A 73 16.64 1.95 -3.91
CA THR A 73 17.63 2.96 -4.31
C THR A 73 18.41 3.46 -3.08
N PRO A 74 19.72 3.69 -3.21
CA PRO A 74 20.52 4.32 -2.15
C PRO A 74 20.26 5.83 -2.04
N ASN A 75 19.55 6.45 -3.00
CA ASN A 75 19.24 7.88 -3.02
C ASN A 75 18.02 8.23 -2.13
N ALA A 76 17.40 7.24 -1.52
CA ALA A 76 16.36 7.41 -0.50
C ALA A 76 16.67 6.52 0.70
N PRO A 77 16.12 6.80 1.88
CA PRO A 77 16.32 5.99 3.07
C PRO A 77 16.01 4.52 2.82
N ALA A 78 16.87 3.63 3.29
CA ALA A 78 16.63 2.19 3.20
C ALA A 78 15.36 1.80 4.00
N ALA A 79 14.67 0.77 3.54
CA ALA A 79 13.53 0.23 4.26
C ALA A 79 13.97 -0.27 5.65
N ILE A 80 13.36 0.26 6.70
CA ILE A 80 13.66 -0.08 8.11
C ILE A 80 12.73 -1.17 8.68
N GLY A 81 11.96 -1.83 7.82
CA GLY A 81 11.00 -2.85 8.20
C GLY A 81 10.74 -3.85 7.06
N PRO A 82 9.77 -4.75 7.20
CA PRO A 82 9.44 -5.78 6.21
C PRO A 82 8.63 -5.22 5.04
N TYR A 83 9.16 -4.20 4.33
CA TYR A 83 8.54 -3.57 3.16
C TYR A 83 9.62 -3.18 2.14
N SER A 84 9.20 -2.87 0.91
CA SER A 84 10.06 -2.31 -0.14
C SER A 84 9.84 -0.80 -0.24
N GLN A 85 10.83 -0.04 -0.69
CA GLN A 85 10.67 1.41 -0.94
C GLN A 85 9.56 1.69 -1.96
N ALA A 86 9.42 0.83 -2.97
CA ALA A 86 8.26 0.78 -3.84
C ALA A 86 8.11 -0.62 -4.45
N VAL A 87 6.93 -0.87 -5.02
CA VAL A 87 6.68 -2.02 -5.88
C VAL A 87 6.09 -1.55 -7.21
N VAL A 88 6.41 -2.27 -8.30
CA VAL A 88 5.86 -1.99 -9.63
C VAL A 88 5.09 -3.20 -10.12
N HIS A 89 3.86 -2.98 -10.56
CA HIS A 89 2.99 -3.98 -11.14
C HIS A 89 2.16 -3.38 -12.28
N ASN A 90 2.19 -4.01 -13.44
CA ASN A 90 1.43 -3.59 -14.63
C ASN A 90 1.60 -2.08 -14.96
N GLY A 91 2.85 -1.61 -15.03
CA GLY A 91 3.15 -0.22 -15.37
C GLY A 91 2.76 0.80 -14.28
N THR A 92 2.39 0.34 -13.08
CA THR A 92 2.06 1.22 -11.95
C THR A 92 3.05 1.00 -10.80
N ALA A 93 3.68 2.08 -10.34
CA ALA A 93 4.51 2.10 -9.15
C ALA A 93 3.72 2.55 -7.94
N TYR A 94 3.79 1.77 -6.86
CA TYR A 94 3.22 2.05 -5.55
C TYR A 94 4.39 2.35 -4.61
N LEU A 95 4.53 3.61 -4.22
CA LEU A 95 5.60 4.09 -3.36
C LEU A 95 5.16 4.03 -1.91
N SER A 96 6.00 3.46 -1.06
CA SER A 96 5.78 3.44 0.38
C SER A 96 5.91 4.84 0.99
N GLY A 97 5.40 5.03 2.21
CA GLY A 97 5.52 6.27 2.95
C GLY A 97 6.99 6.71 3.09
N CYS A 98 7.25 7.92 2.63
CA CYS A 98 8.57 8.57 2.72
C CYS A 98 8.57 9.56 3.87
N ILE A 99 9.36 9.27 4.90
CA ILE A 99 9.61 10.14 6.03
C ILE A 99 10.87 10.98 5.80
N PRO A 100 11.09 12.09 6.52
CA PRO A 100 12.18 13.02 6.30
C PRO A 100 13.52 12.53 6.86
N PHE A 101 13.92 11.31 6.50
CA PHE A 101 15.25 10.80 6.83
C PHE A 101 16.27 11.24 5.78
N ASP A 102 17.44 11.60 6.22
CA ASP A 102 18.62 11.71 5.35
C ASP A 102 19.03 10.28 4.95
N PRO A 103 19.16 9.98 3.63
CA PRO A 103 19.45 8.62 3.17
C PRO A 103 20.85 8.12 3.56
N LYS A 104 21.79 8.99 3.92
CA LYS A 104 23.15 8.62 4.29
C LYS A 104 23.28 8.30 5.78
N THR A 105 22.63 9.09 6.61
CA THR A 105 22.72 8.97 8.08
C THR A 105 21.60 8.11 8.66
N MET A 106 20.50 7.94 7.92
CA MET A 106 19.28 7.29 8.37
C MET A 106 18.70 7.95 9.63
N GLN A 107 18.88 9.26 9.77
CA GLN A 107 18.33 10.07 10.85
C GLN A 107 17.31 11.07 10.29
N VAL A 108 16.37 11.50 11.13
CA VAL A 108 15.48 12.61 10.81
C VAL A 108 16.32 13.85 10.58
N VAL A 109 16.06 14.60 9.51
CA VAL A 109 16.75 15.87 9.27
C VAL A 109 16.38 16.89 10.35
N ASP A 110 17.34 17.74 10.69
CA ASP A 110 17.10 18.85 11.61
C ASP A 110 16.14 19.88 11.00
N GLY A 111 15.45 20.63 11.87
CA GLY A 111 14.54 21.68 11.48
C GLY A 111 13.08 21.37 11.75
N GLY A 112 12.21 22.22 11.20
CA GLY A 112 10.76 22.11 11.36
C GLY A 112 10.08 21.35 10.22
N VAL A 113 8.77 21.58 10.10
CA VAL A 113 7.95 20.89 9.08
C VAL A 113 8.40 21.23 7.65
N GLU A 114 8.98 22.40 7.43
CA GLU A 114 9.41 22.85 6.09
C GLU A 114 10.64 22.08 5.61
N GLU A 115 11.66 21.91 6.45
CA GLU A 115 12.83 21.09 6.17
C GLU A 115 12.44 19.63 6.02
N GLN A 116 11.58 19.14 6.91
CA GLN A 116 11.09 17.78 6.85
C GLN A 116 10.25 17.52 5.59
N ALA A 117 9.38 18.43 5.17
CA ALA A 117 8.61 18.30 3.94
C ALA A 117 9.52 18.27 2.70
N THR A 118 10.55 19.13 2.69
CA THR A 118 11.54 19.18 1.61
C THR A 118 12.28 17.84 1.48
N GLN A 119 12.73 17.27 2.58
CA GLN A 119 13.44 15.99 2.58
C GLN A 119 12.52 14.82 2.23
N ALA A 120 11.31 14.78 2.77
CA ALA A 120 10.35 13.71 2.45
C ALA A 120 10.00 13.70 0.95
N LEU A 121 9.82 14.88 0.34
CA LEU A 121 9.60 15.00 -1.12
C LEU A 121 10.83 14.59 -1.93
N ALA A 122 12.02 14.94 -1.49
CA ALA A 122 13.27 14.51 -2.15
C ALA A 122 13.39 12.97 -2.14
N ASN A 123 13.09 12.34 -1.00
CA ASN A 123 13.08 10.89 -0.86
C ASN A 123 12.02 10.25 -1.78
N LEU A 124 10.81 10.81 -1.82
CA LEU A 124 9.72 10.34 -2.68
C LEU A 124 10.13 10.36 -4.17
N PHE A 125 10.72 11.46 -4.63
CA PHE A 125 11.15 11.60 -6.02
C PHE A 125 12.28 10.62 -6.36
N ALA A 126 13.24 10.41 -5.46
CA ALA A 126 14.31 9.43 -5.67
C ALA A 126 13.77 7.99 -5.79
N VAL A 127 12.76 7.62 -5.02
CA VAL A 127 12.10 6.32 -5.13
C VAL A 127 11.27 6.23 -6.43
N ALA A 128 10.56 7.30 -6.80
CA ALA A 128 9.79 7.34 -8.05
C ALA A 128 10.71 7.16 -9.26
N GLU A 129 11.86 7.86 -9.30
CA GLU A 129 12.85 7.74 -10.37
C GLU A 129 13.40 6.32 -10.47
N ALA A 130 13.75 5.70 -9.35
CA ALA A 130 14.19 4.30 -9.31
C ALA A 130 13.10 3.31 -9.75
N ALA A 131 11.84 3.68 -9.61
CA ALA A 131 10.70 2.90 -10.10
C ALA A 131 10.45 3.07 -11.61
N GLY A 132 11.14 4.01 -12.28
CA GLY A 132 10.92 4.35 -13.69
C GLY A 132 9.86 5.43 -13.89
N ALA A 133 9.66 6.29 -12.90
CA ALA A 133 8.73 7.43 -12.97
C ALA A 133 9.44 8.72 -12.57
N ASP A 134 9.05 9.83 -13.16
CA ASP A 134 9.45 11.17 -12.74
C ASP A 134 8.25 11.93 -12.14
N LYS A 135 8.46 13.18 -11.77
CA LYS A 135 7.40 14.04 -11.21
C LYS A 135 6.17 14.17 -12.10
N SER A 136 6.34 14.13 -13.42
CA SER A 136 5.25 14.27 -14.39
C SER A 136 4.35 13.03 -14.43
N ARG A 137 4.85 11.91 -13.93
CA ARG A 137 4.19 10.61 -13.95
C ARG A 137 3.57 10.24 -12.61
N ILE A 138 3.71 11.06 -11.58
CA ILE A 138 3.04 10.85 -10.30
C ILE A 138 1.55 11.17 -10.45
N LEU A 139 0.71 10.18 -10.16
CA LEU A 139 -0.75 10.23 -10.38
C LEU A 139 -1.50 10.65 -9.12
N LYS A 140 -1.07 10.11 -7.97
CA LYS A 140 -1.72 10.33 -6.68
C LYS A 140 -0.67 10.49 -5.59
N VAL A 141 -0.92 11.42 -4.68
CA VAL A 141 -0.11 11.64 -3.47
C VAL A 141 -1.02 11.68 -2.25
N ASN A 142 -0.61 11.02 -1.18
CA ASN A 142 -1.19 11.18 0.14
C ASN A 142 -0.15 11.84 1.05
N VAL A 143 -0.57 12.88 1.76
CA VAL A 143 0.25 13.64 2.70
C VAL A 143 -0.35 13.46 4.09
N PHE A 144 0.44 12.92 5.01
CA PHE A 144 0.09 12.72 6.40
C PHE A 144 0.83 13.74 7.24
N LEU A 145 0.11 14.57 7.99
CA LEU A 145 0.66 15.62 8.82
C LEU A 145 0.50 15.28 10.30
N LYS A 146 1.48 15.65 11.10
CA LYS A 146 1.38 15.59 12.55
C LYS A 146 0.42 16.66 13.11
N ASP A 147 0.35 17.81 12.43
CA ASP A 147 -0.50 18.95 12.79
C ASP A 147 -1.01 19.62 11.51
N MET A 148 -2.33 19.72 11.34
CA MET A 148 -2.94 20.37 10.19
C MET A 148 -2.71 21.89 10.17
N ASN A 149 -2.31 22.51 11.27
CA ASN A 149 -1.91 23.92 11.29
C ASN A 149 -0.65 24.19 10.43
N ASP A 150 0.15 23.19 10.15
CA ASP A 150 1.30 23.28 9.27
C ASP A 150 0.95 23.13 7.77
N PHE A 151 -0.32 22.87 7.44
CA PHE A 151 -0.76 22.62 6.06
C PHE A 151 -0.33 23.73 5.09
N ALA A 152 -0.47 25.00 5.45
CA ALA A 152 -0.13 26.11 4.57
C ALA A 152 1.38 26.14 4.21
N LYS A 153 2.26 25.90 5.20
CA LYS A 153 3.71 25.84 5.01
C LYS A 153 4.09 24.67 4.09
N VAL A 154 3.58 23.48 4.40
CA VAL A 154 3.80 22.27 3.60
C VAL A 154 3.26 22.44 2.18
N ASN A 155 2.09 23.08 2.01
CA ASN A 155 1.50 23.28 0.70
C ASN A 155 2.36 24.17 -0.22
N ALA A 156 2.99 25.21 0.33
CA ALA A 156 3.89 26.08 -0.44
C ALA A 156 5.12 25.31 -0.96
N ILE A 157 5.71 24.44 -0.13
CA ILE A 157 6.84 23.58 -0.51
C ILE A 157 6.41 22.54 -1.54
N TYR A 158 5.27 21.90 -1.31
CA TYR A 158 4.69 20.90 -2.21
C TYR A 158 4.43 21.50 -3.60
N GLU A 159 3.81 22.67 -3.68
CA GLU A 159 3.53 23.35 -4.94
C GLU A 159 4.82 23.62 -5.72
N LYS A 160 5.83 24.18 -5.07
CA LYS A 160 7.15 24.44 -5.67
C LYS A 160 7.82 23.14 -6.15
N ALA A 161 7.75 22.07 -5.35
CA ALA A 161 8.40 20.80 -5.67
C ALA A 161 7.76 20.09 -6.86
N PHE A 162 6.44 20.13 -6.98
CA PHE A 162 5.69 19.50 -8.08
C PHE A 162 5.55 20.35 -9.32
N ALA A 163 5.75 21.67 -9.27
CA ALA A 163 5.53 22.55 -10.43
C ALA A 163 6.23 22.02 -11.70
N PRO A 164 5.54 22.08 -12.86
CA PRO A 164 4.19 22.60 -13.13
C PRO A 164 3.07 21.56 -12.94
N TYR A 165 3.38 20.35 -12.46
CA TYR A 165 2.44 19.22 -12.38
C TYR A 165 1.54 19.32 -11.13
N LYS A 166 0.35 18.75 -11.22
CA LYS A 166 -0.64 18.77 -10.14
C LYS A 166 -1.28 17.38 -10.00
N PRO A 167 -0.60 16.41 -9.37
CA PRO A 167 -1.19 15.08 -9.15
C PRO A 167 -2.42 15.18 -8.24
N ALA A 168 -3.31 14.19 -8.33
CA ALA A 168 -4.39 14.06 -7.37
C ALA A 168 -3.83 13.93 -5.96
N ARG A 169 -4.38 14.63 -4.95
CA ARG A 169 -3.85 14.63 -3.60
C ARG A 169 -4.93 14.51 -2.54
N SER A 170 -4.59 13.84 -1.42
CA SER A 170 -5.26 13.97 -0.14
C SER A 170 -4.23 14.43 0.90
N ALA A 171 -4.65 15.27 1.84
CA ALA A 171 -3.83 15.67 2.99
C ALA A 171 -4.69 15.55 4.25
N VAL A 172 -4.16 14.90 5.27
CA VAL A 172 -4.87 14.65 6.53
C VAL A 172 -3.92 14.76 7.72
N GLU A 173 -4.46 15.13 8.86
CA GLU A 173 -3.78 14.98 10.14
C GLU A 173 -3.91 13.54 10.62
N VAL A 174 -2.86 13.01 11.25
CA VAL A 174 -2.84 11.68 11.84
C VAL A 174 -2.40 11.73 13.29
N ALA A 175 -2.85 10.76 14.07
CA ALA A 175 -2.57 10.70 15.50
C ALA A 175 -1.06 10.64 15.82
N ARG A 176 -0.29 9.90 15.01
CA ARG A 176 1.16 9.76 15.17
C ARG A 176 1.79 9.28 13.88
N LEU A 177 3.02 9.74 13.61
CA LEU A 177 3.87 9.30 12.50
C LEU A 177 5.07 8.49 13.02
N PRO A 178 5.68 7.63 12.17
CA PRO A 178 6.89 6.90 12.53
C PRO A 178 8.01 7.84 13.00
N ARG A 179 8.71 7.47 14.06
CA ARG A 179 9.82 8.28 14.62
C ARG A 179 9.39 9.70 15.05
N ASP A 180 8.10 9.92 15.26
CA ASP A 180 7.54 11.22 15.65
C ASP A 180 7.87 12.38 14.70
N VAL A 181 8.07 12.06 13.40
CA VAL A 181 8.26 13.08 12.36
C VAL A 181 7.00 13.93 12.18
N LEU A 182 7.15 15.08 11.53
CA LEU A 182 6.05 16.05 11.35
C LEU A 182 5.25 15.78 10.07
N ILE A 183 5.82 15.02 9.13
CA ILE A 183 5.21 14.71 7.83
C ILE A 183 5.66 13.35 7.32
N GLU A 184 4.76 12.68 6.61
CA GLU A 184 5.02 11.50 5.79
C GLU A 184 4.28 11.63 4.46
N ILE A 185 4.85 11.16 3.35
CA ILE A 185 4.27 11.29 2.02
C ILE A 185 4.40 9.96 1.28
N GLU A 186 3.30 9.47 0.71
CA GLU A 186 3.28 8.33 -0.20
C GLU A 186 2.70 8.70 -1.57
N ALA A 187 2.95 7.88 -2.60
CA ALA A 187 2.47 8.18 -3.93
C ALA A 187 2.19 6.91 -4.77
N ILE A 188 1.39 7.13 -5.81
CA ILE A 188 1.21 6.20 -6.92
C ILE A 188 1.67 6.90 -8.19
N ALA A 189 2.47 6.22 -9.01
CA ALA A 189 3.00 6.77 -10.25
C ALA A 189 2.84 5.79 -11.42
N ALA A 190 2.80 6.33 -12.65
CA ALA A 190 2.92 5.52 -13.85
C ALA A 190 4.41 5.24 -14.10
N ALA A 191 4.84 4.00 -13.90
CA ALA A 191 6.20 3.56 -14.20
C ALA A 191 6.39 3.34 -15.71
N ALA A 192 7.60 3.57 -16.20
CA ALA A 192 7.98 3.07 -17.53
C ALA A 192 8.24 1.55 -17.42
N ASP A 193 7.87 0.83 -18.46
CA ASP A 193 8.17 -0.59 -18.62
C ASP A 193 9.67 -0.82 -18.84
#